data_2f8bb81d9dec02405d39869a8a21c125
#
_entry.id   2f8bb81d9dec02405d39869a8a21c125
#
_cell.length_a   1.000
_cell.length_b   1.000
_cell.length_c   1.000
_cell.angle_alpha   90.00
_cell.angle_beta   90.00
_cell.angle_gamma   90.00
#
_symmetry.space_group_name_H-M   'P 1'
#
loop_
_entity.id
_entity.type
_entity.pdbx_description
1 polymer ?
#
loop_
_entity_poly.entity_id
_entity_poly.type
_entity_poly.pdbx_seq_one_letter_code
_entity_poly.pdbx_strand_id
1 'polypeptide(L)'
;MRSGFLQKWRIIMKWQEIPTPCYVVDEKKLKQNLKILQNLEQETGCHVLLAQKAFSMFSLYPLIGQYISGTTASGIFEARLGKEKMGKENHVFAPAYKEKDMEELVQICDHIIFNSFAQYEKYQHYFLQQECTASAGIRVNPECSTQEGHEIYDPCGPGSRLGVVKSEFPDQLPEYRIGI
;
A
#
# COMPACT_ATOMS: atom_id res chain seq x y z
N MET A 1 18.36 -23.36 9.65
CA MET A 1 19.55 -23.40 8.78
C MET A 1 19.14 -23.24 7.34
N ARG A 2 19.62 -22.24 6.63
CA ARG A 2 19.57 -21.78 5.25
C ARG A 2 19.01 -20.36 5.09
N SER A 3 19.71 -19.41 5.75
CA SER A 3 19.52 -17.96 5.51
C SER A 3 20.62 -17.39 4.60
N GLY A 4 21.19 -18.20 3.70
CA GLY A 4 22.42 -17.88 3.00
C GLY A 4 22.32 -17.53 1.51
N PHE A 5 21.11 -17.38 0.91
CA PHE A 5 21.03 -17.37 -0.57
C PHE A 5 20.64 -16.00 -1.22
N LEU A 6 20.36 -14.97 -0.44
CA LEU A 6 19.93 -13.66 -0.99
C LEU A 6 20.95 -12.52 -0.82
N GLN A 7 22.16 -12.83 -0.40
CA GLN A 7 23.15 -11.79 -0.14
C GLN A 7 24.37 -11.98 -1.03
N LYS A 8 24.34 -11.47 -2.25
CA LYS A 8 25.51 -11.15 -3.07
C LYS A 8 25.28 -11.27 -4.58
N TRP A 9 24.46 -10.42 -5.16
CA TRP A 9 24.56 -10.17 -6.59
C TRP A 9 24.66 -8.67 -6.89
N ARG A 10 25.56 -7.95 -6.18
CA ARG A 10 26.16 -6.73 -6.70
C ARG A 10 27.30 -7.10 -7.62
N ILE A 11 27.02 -7.85 -8.67
CA ILE A 11 28.01 -8.13 -9.69
C ILE A 11 27.73 -7.15 -10.81
N ILE A 12 28.74 -6.42 -11.22
CA ILE A 12 28.76 -5.72 -12.52
C ILE A 12 28.83 -6.83 -13.58
N MET A 13 27.70 -7.47 -13.84
CA MET A 13 27.57 -8.47 -14.90
C MET A 13 27.41 -7.73 -16.23
N LYS A 14 28.08 -8.24 -17.24
CA LYS A 14 27.77 -7.81 -18.62
C LYS A 14 26.39 -8.35 -18.97
N TRP A 15 25.62 -7.57 -19.74
CA TRP A 15 24.25 -7.95 -20.13
C TRP A 15 24.17 -9.35 -20.77
N GLN A 16 25.25 -9.76 -21.50
CA GLN A 16 25.36 -11.07 -22.14
C GLN A 16 25.54 -12.25 -21.17
N GLU A 17 25.93 -11.97 -19.93
CA GLU A 17 26.20 -12.97 -18.90
C GLU A 17 24.98 -13.21 -17.99
N ILE A 18 23.89 -12.42 -18.18
CA ILE A 18 22.69 -12.55 -17.39
C ILE A 18 21.86 -13.74 -17.85
N PRO A 19 21.56 -14.71 -16.97
CA PRO A 19 20.73 -15.86 -17.35
C PRO A 19 19.30 -15.40 -17.67
N THR A 20 18.74 -15.93 -18.74
CA THR A 20 17.38 -15.62 -19.20
C THR A 20 16.48 -16.86 -19.10
N PRO A 21 15.16 -16.69 -18.83
CA PRO A 21 14.44 -15.41 -18.60
C PRO A 21 14.66 -14.89 -17.16
N CYS A 22 14.81 -13.56 -16.99
CA CYS A 22 14.92 -12.92 -15.69
C CYS A 22 14.43 -11.46 -15.73
N TYR A 23 14.07 -10.94 -14.54
CA TYR A 23 13.85 -9.50 -14.34
C TYR A 23 15.14 -8.86 -13.85
N VAL A 24 15.50 -7.72 -14.44
CA VAL A 24 16.70 -6.98 -14.09
C VAL A 24 16.31 -5.55 -13.67
N VAL A 25 16.80 -5.12 -12.51
CA VAL A 25 16.62 -3.75 -12.02
C VAL A 25 17.97 -3.05 -12.04
N ASP A 26 18.04 -1.92 -12.79
CA ASP A 26 19.16 -1.00 -12.74
C ASP A 26 19.07 -0.15 -11.46
N GLU A 27 19.88 -0.48 -10.47
CA GLU A 27 19.87 0.18 -9.17
C GLU A 27 20.20 1.68 -9.27
N LYS A 28 21.05 2.09 -10.24
CA LYS A 28 21.39 3.51 -10.44
C LYS A 28 20.16 4.30 -10.92
N LYS A 29 19.42 3.77 -11.89
CA LYS A 29 18.20 4.38 -12.40
C LYS A 29 17.10 4.38 -11.33
N LEU A 30 16.96 3.28 -10.59
CA LEU A 30 16.02 3.20 -9.47
C LEU A 30 16.31 4.32 -8.45
N LYS A 31 17.54 4.48 -8.02
CA LYS A 31 17.92 5.56 -7.08
C LYS A 31 17.67 6.96 -7.64
N GLN A 32 17.86 7.18 -8.93
CA GLN A 32 17.55 8.47 -9.57
C GLN A 32 16.03 8.76 -9.48
N ASN A 33 15.18 7.78 -9.77
CA ASN A 33 13.73 7.93 -9.65
C ASN A 33 13.30 8.13 -8.19
N LEU A 34 13.87 7.35 -7.26
CA LEU A 34 13.56 7.46 -5.84
C LEU A 34 13.92 8.82 -5.25
N LYS A 35 15.00 9.46 -5.74
CA LYS A 35 15.33 10.83 -5.32
C LYS A 35 14.29 11.86 -5.72
N ILE A 36 13.63 11.69 -6.86
CA ILE A 36 12.52 12.57 -7.28
C ILE A 36 11.38 12.47 -6.27
N LEU A 37 11.00 11.24 -5.88
CA LEU A 37 9.96 11.00 -4.89
C LEU A 37 10.34 11.52 -3.50
N GLN A 38 11.58 11.32 -3.08
CA GLN A 38 12.10 11.84 -1.83
C GLN A 38 12.04 13.38 -1.77
N ASN A 39 12.44 14.05 -2.85
CA ASN A 39 12.36 15.51 -2.93
C ASN A 39 10.89 15.98 -2.84
N LEU A 40 9.97 15.27 -3.50
CA LEU A 40 8.54 15.57 -3.40
C LEU A 40 8.05 15.49 -1.95
N GLU A 41 8.40 14.41 -1.21
CA GLU A 41 8.06 14.29 0.22
C GLU A 41 8.62 15.47 1.03
N GLN A 42 9.87 15.83 0.79
CA GLN A 42 10.54 16.93 1.52
C GLN A 42 9.92 18.29 1.24
N GLU A 43 9.51 18.54 0.00
CA GLU A 43 8.95 19.84 -0.42
C GLU A 43 7.49 20.01 -0.01
N THR A 44 6.72 18.92 0.06
CA THR A 44 5.26 18.98 0.26
C THR A 44 4.80 18.45 1.61
N GLY A 45 5.63 17.68 2.30
CA GLY A 45 5.24 16.96 3.51
C GLY A 45 4.33 15.75 3.26
N CYS A 46 4.10 15.35 2.00
CA CYS A 46 3.34 14.15 1.69
C CYS A 46 4.16 12.89 1.97
N HIS A 47 3.47 11.76 2.20
CA HIS A 47 4.09 10.45 2.30
C HIS A 47 3.90 9.68 0.99
N VAL A 48 5.00 9.26 0.38
CA VAL A 48 4.97 8.40 -0.82
C VAL A 48 5.10 6.94 -0.39
N LEU A 49 4.16 6.11 -0.85
CA LEU A 49 4.11 4.70 -0.51
C LEU A 49 4.31 3.83 -1.75
N LEU A 50 5.12 2.78 -1.61
CA LEU A 50 5.31 1.77 -2.65
C LEU A 50 4.05 0.90 -2.79
N ALA A 51 3.37 0.96 -3.93
CA ALA A 51 2.27 0.05 -4.24
C ALA A 51 2.81 -1.34 -4.58
N GLN A 52 2.72 -2.27 -3.64
CA GLN A 52 3.33 -3.60 -3.77
C GLN A 52 2.73 -4.42 -4.92
N LYS A 53 1.44 -4.25 -5.25
CA LYS A 53 0.81 -4.87 -6.42
C LYS A 53 1.46 -4.46 -7.75
N ALA A 54 2.12 -3.30 -7.82
CA ALA A 54 2.82 -2.82 -9.01
C ALA A 54 4.29 -3.23 -9.00
N PHE A 55 4.91 -3.31 -7.82
CA PHE A 55 6.31 -3.68 -7.69
C PHE A 55 6.56 -4.38 -6.34
N SER A 56 6.81 -5.69 -6.38
CA SER A 56 7.02 -6.51 -5.19
C SER A 56 8.36 -7.26 -5.17
N MET A 57 9.38 -6.71 -5.84
CA MET A 57 10.75 -7.23 -5.71
C MET A 57 11.33 -6.83 -4.34
N PHE A 58 10.92 -7.57 -3.30
CA PHE A 58 11.17 -7.26 -1.90
C PHE A 58 12.64 -7.19 -1.51
N SER A 59 13.56 -7.79 -2.28
CA SER A 59 15.00 -7.65 -2.07
C SER A 59 15.50 -6.20 -2.19
N LEU A 60 14.72 -5.32 -2.85
CA LEU A 60 15.00 -3.90 -2.99
C LEU A 60 14.28 -3.02 -1.96
N TYR A 61 13.38 -3.57 -1.14
CA TYR A 61 12.63 -2.79 -0.15
C TYR A 61 13.53 -2.05 0.86
N PRO A 62 14.63 -2.64 1.37
CA PRO A 62 15.55 -1.91 2.24
C PRO A 62 16.22 -0.70 1.56
N LEU A 63 16.43 -0.78 0.24
CA LEU A 63 16.95 0.35 -0.53
C LEU A 63 15.87 1.39 -0.76
N ILE A 64 14.69 0.98 -1.22
CA ILE A 64 13.56 1.86 -1.51
C ILE A 64 13.14 2.62 -0.26
N GLY A 65 13.06 1.96 0.89
CA GLY A 65 12.72 2.55 2.18
C GLY A 65 13.70 3.63 2.68
N GLN A 66 14.88 3.78 2.07
CA GLN A 66 15.76 4.91 2.37
C GLN A 66 15.28 6.24 1.75
N TYR A 67 14.35 6.18 0.81
CA TYR A 67 13.91 7.33 0.02
C TYR A 67 12.45 7.70 0.21
N ILE A 68 11.58 6.73 0.51
CA ILE A 68 10.13 6.94 0.62
C ILE A 68 9.59 6.46 1.98
N SER A 69 8.38 6.90 2.31
CA SER A 69 7.80 6.72 3.65
C SER A 69 7.38 5.31 3.96
N GLY A 70 6.95 4.50 2.99
CA GLY A 70 6.48 3.15 3.32
C GLY A 70 5.93 2.35 2.15
N THR A 71 5.00 1.45 2.47
CA THR A 71 4.34 0.55 1.52
C THR A 71 2.81 0.67 1.60
N THR A 72 2.14 0.33 0.49
CA THR A 72 0.70 0.08 0.50
C THR A 72 0.40 -1.31 -0.04
N ALA A 73 -0.50 -2.01 0.65
CA ALA A 73 -0.87 -3.40 0.44
C ALA A 73 -2.30 -3.54 -0.08
N SER A 74 -2.55 -4.59 -0.87
CA SER A 74 -3.89 -4.98 -1.35
C SER A 74 -4.50 -6.12 -0.52
N GLY A 75 -3.85 -6.53 0.56
CA GLY A 75 -4.30 -7.57 1.47
C GLY A 75 -3.20 -8.01 2.44
N ILE A 76 -3.53 -8.99 3.31
CA ILE A 76 -2.68 -9.43 4.42
C ILE A 76 -1.27 -9.88 3.99
N PHE A 77 -1.12 -10.58 2.87
CA PHE A 77 0.19 -11.09 2.44
C PHE A 77 1.15 -9.97 2.04
N GLU A 78 0.66 -8.95 1.32
CA GLU A 78 1.46 -7.76 1.00
C GLU A 78 1.72 -6.92 2.26
N ALA A 79 0.76 -6.80 3.18
CA ALA A 79 0.95 -6.10 4.44
C ALA A 79 2.08 -6.73 5.28
N ARG A 80 2.10 -8.06 5.40
CA ARG A 80 3.20 -8.80 6.03
C ARG A 80 4.54 -8.52 5.33
N LEU A 81 4.55 -8.60 4.01
CA LEU A 81 5.76 -8.37 3.22
C LEU A 81 6.31 -6.95 3.43
N GLY A 82 5.44 -5.93 3.39
CA GLY A 82 5.83 -4.54 3.66
C GLY A 82 6.41 -4.37 5.06
N LYS A 83 5.73 -4.92 6.08
CA LYS A 83 6.18 -4.88 7.48
C LYS A 83 7.54 -5.55 7.68
N GLU A 84 7.71 -6.76 7.12
CA GLU A 84 8.93 -7.54 7.30
C GLU A 84 10.14 -7.01 6.50
N LYS A 85 9.93 -6.53 5.28
CA LYS A 85 11.02 -6.23 4.34
C LYS A 85 11.36 -4.76 4.26
N MET A 86 10.40 -3.86 4.46
CA MET A 86 10.67 -2.41 4.52
C MET A 86 10.67 -1.90 5.96
N GLY A 87 9.72 -2.35 6.79
CA GLY A 87 9.66 -2.01 8.21
C GLY A 87 9.37 -0.52 8.48
N LYS A 88 8.68 0.13 7.55
CA LYS A 88 8.25 1.53 7.62
C LYS A 88 6.72 1.60 7.62
N GLU A 89 6.16 2.78 7.37
CA GLU A 89 4.73 3.00 7.28
C GLU A 89 4.06 2.00 6.32
N ASN A 90 2.98 1.36 6.76
CA ASN A 90 2.36 0.24 6.08
C ASN A 90 0.85 0.44 6.01
N HIS A 91 0.35 0.76 4.83
CA HIS A 91 -1.07 0.94 4.57
C HIS A 91 -1.68 -0.31 3.93
N VAL A 92 -2.98 -0.52 4.15
CA VAL A 92 -3.71 -1.56 3.44
C VAL A 92 -5.07 -1.06 2.96
N PHE A 93 -5.40 -1.37 1.71
CA PHE A 93 -6.74 -1.26 1.15
C PHE A 93 -7.12 -2.55 0.46
N ALA A 94 -8.25 -3.14 0.86
CA ALA A 94 -8.89 -4.24 0.15
C ALA A 94 -10.39 -3.99 0.04
N PRO A 95 -11.05 -4.37 -1.08
CA PRO A 95 -12.49 -4.23 -1.23
C PRO A 95 -13.29 -5.01 -0.18
N ALA A 96 -12.69 -6.07 0.38
CA ALA A 96 -13.26 -6.86 1.47
C ALA A 96 -12.15 -7.44 2.35
N TYR A 97 -12.42 -7.54 3.65
CA TYR A 97 -11.53 -8.15 4.64
C TYR A 97 -12.17 -9.40 5.23
N LYS A 98 -11.33 -10.37 5.60
CA LYS A 98 -11.73 -11.52 6.42
C LYS A 98 -11.51 -11.20 7.89
N GLU A 99 -12.37 -11.71 8.77
CA GLU A 99 -12.26 -11.53 10.21
C GLU A 99 -10.87 -11.90 10.75
N LYS A 100 -10.43 -13.10 10.41
CA LYS A 100 -9.12 -13.62 10.82
C LYS A 100 -7.92 -12.81 10.33
N ASP A 101 -8.07 -12.04 9.24
CA ASP A 101 -7.00 -11.22 8.72
C ASP A 101 -6.95 -9.86 9.45
N MET A 102 -8.11 -9.38 9.97
CA MET A 102 -8.21 -8.09 10.65
C MET A 102 -7.43 -8.08 11.97
N GLU A 103 -7.49 -9.15 12.74
CA GLU A 103 -6.73 -9.30 13.99
C GLU A 103 -5.24 -9.04 13.81
N GLU A 104 -4.68 -9.46 12.69
CA GLU A 104 -3.27 -9.24 12.39
C GLU A 104 -3.03 -7.88 11.72
N LEU A 105 -3.92 -7.47 10.81
CA LEU A 105 -3.77 -6.19 10.10
C LEU A 105 -3.68 -5.01 11.05
N VAL A 106 -4.49 -4.98 12.13
CA VAL A 106 -4.45 -3.89 13.13
C VAL A 106 -3.13 -3.84 13.92
N GLN A 107 -2.33 -4.90 13.90
CA GLN A 107 -1.03 -4.98 14.58
C GLN A 107 0.15 -4.62 13.66
N ILE A 108 -0.02 -4.80 12.35
CA ILE A 108 1.09 -4.63 11.40
C ILE A 108 0.93 -3.45 10.45
N CYS A 109 -0.27 -2.85 10.35
CA CYS A 109 -0.55 -1.69 9.51
C CYS A 109 -0.71 -0.43 10.36
N ASP A 110 -0.29 0.70 9.81
CA ASP A 110 -0.49 2.02 10.38
C ASP A 110 -1.84 2.62 9.95
N HIS A 111 -2.29 2.28 8.73
CA HIS A 111 -3.56 2.74 8.17
C HIS A 111 -4.30 1.60 7.46
N ILE A 112 -5.59 1.42 7.82
CA ILE A 112 -6.48 0.41 7.21
C ILE A 112 -7.65 1.12 6.56
N ILE A 113 -7.75 1.01 5.23
CA ILE A 113 -8.76 1.71 4.44
C ILE A 113 -9.91 0.76 4.14
N PHE A 114 -11.12 1.13 4.52
CA PHE A 114 -12.35 0.38 4.28
C PHE A 114 -13.05 0.85 3.01
N ASN A 115 -13.75 -0.06 2.38
CA ASN A 115 -14.47 0.18 1.12
C ASN A 115 -15.89 0.72 1.34
N SER A 116 -16.44 0.61 2.55
CA SER A 116 -17.76 1.11 2.93
C SER A 116 -17.86 1.38 4.43
N PHE A 117 -18.84 2.19 4.83
CA PHE A 117 -19.14 2.43 6.25
C PHE A 117 -19.56 1.14 6.96
N ALA A 118 -20.41 0.31 6.34
CA ALA A 118 -20.82 -0.99 6.90
C ALA A 118 -19.63 -1.92 7.15
N GLN A 119 -18.61 -1.89 6.27
CA GLN A 119 -17.39 -2.66 6.48
C GLN A 119 -16.59 -2.10 7.69
N TYR A 120 -16.49 -0.78 7.83
CA TYR A 120 -15.86 -0.16 8.99
C TYR A 120 -16.61 -0.51 10.28
N GLU A 121 -17.93 -0.36 10.32
CA GLU A 121 -18.78 -0.66 11.49
C GLU A 121 -18.58 -2.10 11.97
N LYS A 122 -18.47 -3.05 11.02
CA LYS A 122 -18.20 -4.45 11.35
C LYS A 122 -16.89 -4.63 12.11
N TYR A 123 -15.85 -3.86 11.76
CA TYR A 123 -14.49 -4.06 12.30
C TYR A 123 -14.05 -2.97 13.27
N GLN A 124 -14.86 -1.95 13.55
CA GLN A 124 -14.48 -0.82 14.41
C GLN A 124 -14.01 -1.22 15.81
N HIS A 125 -14.52 -2.34 16.35
CA HIS A 125 -14.15 -2.83 17.67
C HIS A 125 -12.67 -3.17 17.80
N TYR A 126 -11.96 -3.48 16.71
CA TYR A 126 -10.52 -3.68 16.74
C TYR A 126 -9.75 -2.39 17.00
N PHE A 127 -10.26 -1.25 16.51
CA PHE A 127 -9.63 0.06 16.68
C PHE A 127 -9.89 0.70 18.05
N LEU A 128 -10.84 0.17 18.79
CA LEU A 128 -11.15 0.61 20.15
C LEU A 128 -10.28 -0.10 21.20
N GLN A 129 -9.51 -1.09 20.80
CA GLN A 129 -8.59 -1.78 21.71
C GLN A 129 -7.42 -0.85 22.09
N GLN A 130 -7.02 -0.92 23.37
CA GLN A 130 -6.06 0.00 23.97
C GLN A 130 -4.66 -0.06 23.32
N GLU A 131 -4.33 -1.19 22.70
CA GLU A 131 -3.04 -1.45 22.03
C GLU A 131 -3.04 -1.16 20.53
N CYS A 132 -4.20 -0.84 19.94
CA CYS A 132 -4.29 -0.55 18.53
C CYS A 132 -3.78 0.86 18.19
N THR A 133 -2.71 0.93 17.40
CA THR A 133 -2.15 2.20 16.90
C THR A 133 -2.58 2.51 15.47
N ALA A 134 -3.21 1.55 14.79
CA ALA A 134 -3.68 1.72 13.43
C ALA A 134 -4.82 2.75 13.37
N SER A 135 -4.85 3.56 12.32
CA SER A 135 -6.00 4.41 12.00
C SER A 135 -6.89 3.75 10.93
N ALA A 136 -8.17 4.09 10.97
CA ALA A 136 -9.13 3.68 9.97
C ALA A 136 -9.36 4.81 8.95
N GLY A 137 -9.59 4.46 7.69
CA GLY A 137 -10.00 5.38 6.64
C GLY A 137 -11.12 4.79 5.79
N ILE A 138 -11.85 5.64 5.08
CA ILE A 138 -12.88 5.23 4.13
C ILE A 138 -12.45 5.63 2.72
N ARG A 139 -12.49 4.69 1.79
CA ARG A 139 -12.31 4.98 0.38
C ARG A 139 -13.55 5.65 -0.18
N VAL A 140 -13.39 6.83 -0.76
CA VAL A 140 -14.46 7.56 -1.43
C VAL A 140 -14.37 7.35 -2.93
N ASN A 141 -15.52 7.11 -3.58
CA ASN A 141 -15.67 7.21 -5.02
C ASN A 141 -16.23 8.60 -5.36
N PRO A 142 -15.45 9.51 -5.95
CA PRO A 142 -15.90 10.86 -6.26
C PRO A 142 -16.84 10.92 -7.46
N GLU A 143 -17.15 9.79 -8.13
CA GLU A 143 -17.95 9.71 -9.36
C GLU A 143 -17.40 10.63 -10.47
N CYS A 144 -16.11 10.90 -10.42
CA CYS A 144 -15.37 11.73 -11.37
C CYS A 144 -14.09 11.01 -11.75
N SER A 145 -13.90 10.78 -13.02
CA SER A 145 -12.71 10.12 -13.57
C SER A 145 -11.99 11.03 -14.56
N THR A 146 -10.65 10.95 -14.51
CA THR A 146 -9.78 11.55 -15.53
C THR A 146 -9.28 10.52 -16.53
N GLN A 147 -9.78 9.28 -16.47
CA GLN A 147 -9.40 8.22 -17.42
C GLN A 147 -10.14 8.40 -18.74
N GLU A 148 -9.37 8.57 -19.81
CA GLU A 148 -9.89 8.61 -21.17
C GLU A 148 -9.72 7.24 -21.85
N GLY A 149 -10.80 6.71 -22.44
CA GLY A 149 -10.75 5.57 -23.34
C GLY A 149 -10.65 4.17 -22.73
N HIS A 150 -10.76 4.00 -21.42
CA HIS A 150 -10.67 2.71 -20.74
C HIS A 150 -11.72 2.53 -19.63
N GLU A 151 -13.00 2.63 -19.98
CA GLU A 151 -14.12 2.54 -19.03
C GLU A 151 -14.09 1.28 -18.14
N ILE A 152 -13.63 0.15 -18.69
CA ILE A 152 -13.54 -1.12 -17.95
C ILE A 152 -12.56 -1.09 -16.78
N TYR A 153 -11.58 -0.19 -16.81
CA TYR A 153 -10.58 -0.03 -15.76
C TYR A 153 -10.81 1.20 -14.88
N ASP A 154 -11.88 1.95 -15.15
CA ASP A 154 -12.20 3.15 -14.40
C ASP A 154 -12.72 2.80 -12.99
N PRO A 155 -11.98 3.10 -11.91
CA PRO A 155 -12.40 2.82 -10.55
C PRO A 155 -13.54 3.74 -10.08
N CYS A 156 -13.83 4.82 -10.81
CA CYS A 156 -14.84 5.82 -10.50
C CYS A 156 -16.04 5.78 -11.45
N GLY A 157 -16.04 4.85 -12.41
CA GLY A 157 -17.13 4.69 -13.37
C GLY A 157 -18.42 4.15 -12.74
N PRO A 158 -19.56 4.28 -13.45
CA PRO A 158 -20.84 3.74 -13.01
C PRO A 158 -20.75 2.24 -12.69
N GLY A 159 -21.27 1.83 -11.53
CA GLY A 159 -21.23 0.43 -11.08
C GLY A 159 -19.87 -0.03 -10.56
N SER A 160 -18.91 0.86 -10.35
CA SER A 160 -17.66 0.53 -9.65
C SER A 160 -17.95 0.00 -8.26
N ARG A 161 -17.30 -1.10 -7.89
CA ARG A 161 -17.36 -1.70 -6.55
C ARG A 161 -16.41 -1.03 -5.54
N LEU A 162 -15.70 0.01 -5.95
CA LEU A 162 -14.61 0.60 -5.17
C LEU A 162 -15.00 1.95 -4.60
N GLY A 163 -15.07 2.01 -3.29
CA GLY A 163 -15.33 3.23 -2.53
C GLY A 163 -16.81 3.56 -2.38
N VAL A 164 -17.08 4.48 -1.47
CA VAL A 164 -18.41 5.01 -1.12
C VAL A 164 -18.75 6.18 -2.03
N VAL A 165 -19.88 6.15 -2.69
CA VAL A 165 -20.40 7.27 -3.48
C VAL A 165 -21.12 8.28 -2.57
N LYS A 166 -21.27 9.53 -3.03
CA LYS A 166 -21.83 10.61 -2.22
C LYS A 166 -23.22 10.29 -1.62
N SER A 167 -24.06 9.58 -2.37
CA SER A 167 -25.40 9.20 -1.93
C SER A 167 -25.43 8.16 -0.79
N GLU A 168 -24.31 7.47 -0.53
CA GLU A 168 -24.18 6.46 0.53
C GLU A 168 -23.53 7.03 1.81
N PHE A 169 -23.20 8.34 1.83
CA PHE A 169 -22.69 8.96 3.04
C PHE A 169 -23.80 9.12 4.07
N PRO A 170 -23.54 8.79 5.34
CA PRO A 170 -24.50 9.02 6.41
C PRO A 170 -24.65 10.53 6.67
N ASP A 171 -25.83 10.96 7.15
CA ASP A 171 -26.11 12.37 7.49
C ASP A 171 -25.13 12.93 8.53
N GLN A 172 -24.67 12.08 9.43
CA GLN A 172 -23.63 12.41 10.41
C GLN A 172 -22.49 11.40 10.25
N LEU A 173 -21.32 11.92 9.95
CA LEU A 173 -20.12 11.07 9.97
C LEU A 173 -19.90 10.60 11.41
N PRO A 174 -19.69 9.31 11.61
CA PRO A 174 -19.36 8.77 12.92
C PRO A 174 -18.12 9.50 13.49
N GLU A 175 -18.09 9.74 14.82
CA GLU A 175 -16.91 10.28 15.51
C GLU A 175 -15.80 9.22 15.51
N TYR A 176 -15.16 9.02 14.38
CA TYR A 176 -14.06 8.08 14.23
C TYR A 176 -12.72 8.77 14.44
N ARG A 177 -11.75 8.04 14.98
CA ARG A 177 -10.35 8.36 14.79
C ARG A 177 -9.99 8.11 13.31
N ILE A 178 -10.50 8.95 12.42
CA ILE A 178 -10.07 8.95 11.02
C ILE A 178 -8.80 9.79 11.01
N GLY A 179 -7.67 9.14 10.84
CA GLY A 179 -6.47 9.82 10.36
C GLY A 179 -6.72 10.21 8.91
N ILE A 180 -6.83 11.49 8.63
CA ILE A 180 -6.86 12.05 7.27
C ILE A 180 -5.41 12.20 6.82
#